data_cf74f27f8a28b9bdbc84c48bf6731779
#
_entry.id   cf74f27f8a28b9bdbc84c48bf6731779
#
_cell.length_a   1.000
_cell.length_b   1.000
_cell.length_c   1.000
_cell.angle_alpha   90.00
_cell.angle_beta   90.00
_cell.angle_gamma   90.00
#
_symmetry.space_group_name_H-M   'P 1'
#
loop_
_entity.id
_entity.type
_entity.pdbx_description
1 polymer ?
#
loop_
_entity_poly.entity_id
_entity_poly.type
_entity_poly.pdbx_seq_one_letter_code
_entity_poly.pdbx_strand_id
1 'polypeptide(L)'
;RVLNFLKERNIPIALGSASKNAKPILEKVGLLSYFDSIVDGNNVTKAKPDPEVFLIAADNLKVKPELCVVFEDAVAGIQAANAADMVSIGIGDPDILKEAQYNFKDFTEIDNQFLELLLNKNK
;
A
#
# COMPACT_ATOMS: atom_id res chain seq x y z
N ARG A 1 -2.37 -13.86 4.23
CA ARG A 1 -1.23 -14.03 5.15
C ARG A 1 -0.60 -12.68 5.53
N VAL A 2 -0.27 -11.86 4.55
CA VAL A 2 0.35 -10.54 4.84
C VAL A 2 -0.59 -9.66 5.66
N LEU A 3 -1.87 -9.60 5.30
CA LEU A 3 -2.86 -8.81 6.04
C LEU A 3 -3.00 -9.29 7.47
N ASN A 4 -3.03 -10.61 7.69
CA ASN A 4 -3.10 -11.18 9.03
C ASN A 4 -1.86 -10.85 9.84
N PHE A 5 -0.68 -10.94 9.24
CA PHE A 5 0.58 -10.59 9.88
C PHE A 5 0.54 -9.15 10.41
N LEU A 6 0.11 -8.22 9.57
CA LEU A 6 0.05 -6.81 9.93
C LEU A 6 -1.00 -6.54 11.01
N LYS A 7 -2.17 -7.18 10.88
CA LYS A 7 -3.26 -7.01 11.84
C LYS A 7 -2.89 -7.51 13.23
N GLU A 8 -2.20 -8.63 13.31
CA GLU A 8 -1.74 -9.22 14.58
C GLU A 8 -0.75 -8.31 15.32
N ARG A 9 -0.03 -7.47 14.58
CA ARG A 9 0.94 -6.52 15.14
C ARG A 9 0.39 -5.12 15.32
N ASN A 10 -0.93 -4.95 15.12
CA ASN A 10 -1.61 -3.65 15.25
C ASN A 10 -1.02 -2.58 14.32
N ILE A 11 -0.60 -2.98 13.11
CA ILE A 11 -0.08 -2.06 12.12
C ILE A 11 -1.26 -1.53 11.31
N PRO A 12 -1.42 -0.19 11.23
CA PRO A 12 -2.52 0.39 10.46
C PRO A 12 -2.41 0.01 8.97
N ILE A 13 -3.54 -0.32 8.37
CA ILE A 13 -3.61 -0.75 6.96
C ILE A 13 -4.60 0.14 6.23
N ALA A 14 -4.18 0.69 5.09
CA ALA A 14 -5.06 1.47 4.23
C ALA A 14 -5.04 0.91 2.81
N LEU A 15 -6.14 1.11 2.10
CA LEU A 15 -6.22 0.85 0.68
C LEU A 15 -6.28 2.16 -0.07
N GLY A 16 -5.43 2.32 -1.09
CA GLY A 16 -5.48 3.43 -2.03
C GLY A 16 -5.89 2.91 -3.39
N SER A 17 -7.07 3.25 -3.87
CA SER A 17 -7.64 2.70 -5.09
C SER A 17 -8.16 3.80 -6.01
N ALA A 18 -7.96 3.64 -7.33
CA ALA A 18 -8.56 4.51 -8.32
C ALA A 18 -10.05 4.18 -8.54
N SER A 19 -10.50 3.00 -8.13
CA SER A 19 -11.88 2.56 -8.30
C SER A 19 -12.80 3.29 -7.33
N LYS A 20 -13.97 3.69 -7.81
CA LYS A 20 -15.03 4.27 -6.96
C LYS A 20 -15.84 3.20 -6.25
N ASN A 21 -15.57 1.92 -6.53
CA ASN A 21 -16.33 0.79 -6.01
C ASN A 21 -15.50 -0.09 -5.07
N ALA A 22 -14.41 0.43 -4.50
CA ALA A 22 -13.51 -0.37 -3.66
C ALA A 22 -14.21 -0.97 -2.45
N LYS A 23 -15.00 -0.17 -1.71
CA LYS A 23 -15.68 -0.64 -0.50
C LYS A 23 -16.64 -1.79 -0.75
N PRO A 24 -17.58 -1.70 -1.72
CA PRO A 24 -18.47 -2.83 -2.00
C PRO A 24 -17.73 -4.10 -2.41
N ILE A 25 -16.68 -3.98 -3.18
CA ILE A 25 -15.89 -5.14 -3.64
C ILE A 25 -15.21 -5.81 -2.44
N LEU A 26 -14.58 -5.03 -1.55
CA LEU A 26 -13.91 -5.57 -0.37
C LEU A 26 -14.89 -6.23 0.59
N GLU A 27 -16.05 -5.63 0.77
CA GLU A 27 -17.10 -6.20 1.61
C GLU A 27 -17.56 -7.55 1.07
N LYS A 28 -17.76 -7.65 -0.24
CA LYS A 28 -18.20 -8.86 -0.90
C LYS A 28 -17.21 -10.02 -0.74
N VAL A 29 -15.91 -9.74 -0.75
CA VAL A 29 -14.88 -10.77 -0.59
C VAL A 29 -14.40 -10.92 0.86
N GLY A 30 -15.01 -10.21 1.80
CA GLY A 30 -14.72 -10.36 3.22
C GLY A 30 -13.42 -9.71 3.69
N LEU A 31 -12.89 -8.74 2.95
CA LEU A 31 -11.61 -8.10 3.29
C LEU A 31 -11.76 -6.70 3.89
N LEU A 32 -12.98 -6.16 3.92
CA LEU A 32 -13.18 -4.77 4.34
C LEU A 32 -12.66 -4.49 5.75
N SER A 33 -12.84 -5.45 6.67
CA SER A 33 -12.44 -5.28 8.08
C SER A 33 -10.92 -5.20 8.29
N TYR A 34 -10.11 -5.60 7.31
CA TYR A 34 -8.66 -5.50 7.44
C TYR A 34 -8.13 -4.07 7.30
N PHE A 35 -8.92 -3.18 6.71
CA PHE A 35 -8.46 -1.83 6.39
C PHE A 35 -8.96 -0.81 7.40
N ASP A 36 -8.04 -0.03 7.93
CA ASP A 36 -8.34 1.06 8.86
C ASP A 36 -8.78 2.33 8.12
N SER A 37 -8.41 2.44 6.85
CA SER A 37 -8.83 3.52 5.97
C SER A 37 -8.90 3.04 4.54
N ILE A 38 -9.85 3.57 3.78
CA ILE A 38 -9.98 3.31 2.35
C ILE A 38 -10.07 4.66 1.65
N VAL A 39 -9.09 4.92 0.76
CA VAL A 39 -9.08 6.10 -0.10
C VAL A 39 -9.36 5.62 -1.51
N ASP A 40 -10.48 6.02 -2.06
CA ASP A 40 -10.90 5.58 -3.39
C ASP A 40 -11.00 6.75 -4.37
N GLY A 41 -11.50 6.50 -5.59
CA GLY A 41 -11.61 7.51 -6.62
C GLY A 41 -12.54 8.67 -6.28
N ASN A 42 -13.37 8.53 -5.24
CA ASN A 42 -14.25 9.62 -4.78
C ASN A 42 -13.53 10.60 -3.85
N ASN A 43 -12.39 10.21 -3.30
CA ASN A 43 -11.67 10.97 -2.28
C ASN A 43 -10.52 11.80 -2.84
N VAL A 44 -10.10 11.56 -4.08
CA VAL A 44 -8.94 12.22 -4.67
C VAL A 44 -9.33 13.12 -5.84
N THR A 45 -8.59 14.19 -6.04
CA THR A 45 -8.73 15.08 -7.18
C THR A 45 -7.74 14.74 -8.28
N LYS A 46 -6.61 14.13 -7.93
CA LYS A 46 -5.55 13.76 -8.87
C LYS A 46 -5.27 12.28 -8.74
N ALA A 47 -5.33 11.57 -9.87
CA ALA A 47 -5.04 10.14 -9.92
C ALA A 47 -3.54 9.87 -9.92
N LYS A 48 -3.16 8.61 -9.59
CA LYS A 48 -1.77 8.15 -9.74
C LYS A 48 -1.29 8.45 -11.17
N PRO A 49 -0.06 8.87 -11.38
CA PRO A 49 1.10 8.82 -10.47
C PRO A 49 1.21 9.98 -9.47
N ASP A 50 0.20 10.82 -9.35
CA ASP A 50 0.20 11.86 -8.32
C ASP A 50 0.17 11.20 -6.93
N PRO A 51 0.95 11.69 -5.94
CA PRO A 51 1.00 11.06 -4.63
C PRO A 51 -0.23 11.30 -3.75
N GLU A 52 -1.21 12.05 -4.18
CA GLU A 52 -2.36 12.48 -3.38
C GLU A 52 -3.04 11.31 -2.66
N VAL A 53 -3.32 10.20 -3.36
CA VAL A 53 -4.03 9.05 -2.79
C VAL A 53 -3.29 8.48 -1.57
N PHE A 54 -1.97 8.38 -1.64
CA PHE A 54 -1.17 7.82 -0.54
C PHE A 54 -0.93 8.83 0.57
N LEU A 55 -0.84 10.11 0.25
CA LEU A 55 -0.73 11.17 1.27
C LEU A 55 -2.01 11.26 2.09
N ILE A 56 -3.18 11.14 1.45
CA ILE A 56 -4.47 11.10 2.16
C ILE A 56 -4.53 9.86 3.05
N ALA A 57 -4.12 8.70 2.53
CA ALA A 57 -4.11 7.46 3.29
C ALA A 57 -3.23 7.57 4.53
N ALA A 58 -2.02 8.11 4.39
CA ALA A 58 -1.09 8.30 5.51
C ALA A 58 -1.68 9.24 6.56
N ASP A 59 -2.30 10.33 6.11
CA ASP A 59 -2.95 11.30 7.02
C ASP A 59 -4.09 10.64 7.78
N ASN A 60 -4.92 9.83 7.11
CA ASN A 60 -6.03 9.12 7.74
C ASN A 60 -5.54 8.13 8.80
N LEU A 61 -4.39 7.49 8.56
CA LEU A 61 -3.78 6.57 9.52
C LEU A 61 -2.95 7.28 10.59
N LYS A 62 -2.75 8.59 10.45
CA LYS A 62 -1.91 9.41 11.34
C LYS A 62 -0.48 8.90 11.42
N VAL A 63 0.06 8.48 10.29
CA VAL A 63 1.43 7.99 10.15
C VAL A 63 2.16 8.89 9.17
N LYS A 64 3.41 9.24 9.50
CA LYS A 64 4.23 10.06 8.59
C LYS A 64 4.53 9.29 7.30
N PRO A 65 4.53 9.95 6.13
CA PRO A 65 4.80 9.26 4.87
C PRO A 65 6.10 8.45 4.87
N GLU A 66 7.16 8.97 5.43
CA GLU A 66 8.46 8.27 5.48
C GLU A 66 8.43 6.98 6.29
N LEU A 67 7.37 6.76 7.09
CA LEU A 67 7.18 5.53 7.87
C LEU A 67 6.17 4.59 7.20
N CYS A 68 5.65 4.95 6.03
CA CYS A 68 4.67 4.15 5.32
C CYS A 68 5.34 3.27 4.26
N VAL A 69 4.73 2.10 4.05
CA VAL A 69 5.14 1.14 3.01
C VAL A 69 3.96 0.93 2.09
N VAL A 70 4.20 0.98 0.78
CA VAL A 70 3.17 0.78 -0.24
C VAL A 70 3.48 -0.49 -1.03
N PHE A 71 2.49 -1.38 -1.12
CA PHE A 71 2.52 -2.54 -2.01
C PHE A 71 1.70 -2.19 -3.24
N GLU A 72 2.30 -2.27 -4.42
CA GLU A 72 1.64 -1.81 -5.65
C GLU A 72 2.03 -2.69 -6.84
N ASP A 73 1.06 -2.94 -7.73
CA ASP A 73 1.28 -3.76 -8.92
C ASP A 73 1.36 -2.94 -10.23
N ALA A 74 1.16 -1.64 -10.16
CA ALA A 74 1.17 -0.77 -11.33
C ALA A 74 2.29 0.28 -11.25
N VAL A 75 2.87 0.61 -12.41
CA VAL A 75 3.93 1.62 -12.52
C VAL A 75 3.49 2.96 -11.91
N ALA A 76 2.28 3.40 -12.24
CA ALA A 76 1.76 4.68 -11.73
C ALA A 76 1.65 4.68 -10.19
N GLY A 77 1.30 3.53 -9.58
CA GLY A 77 1.25 3.40 -8.13
C GLY A 77 2.63 3.46 -7.49
N ILE A 78 3.62 2.82 -8.11
CA ILE A 78 5.02 2.89 -7.63
C ILE A 78 5.52 4.34 -7.69
N GLN A 79 5.25 5.03 -8.79
CA GLN A 79 5.64 6.43 -8.95
C GLN A 79 4.97 7.32 -7.90
N ALA A 80 3.70 7.08 -7.61
CA ALA A 80 2.96 7.82 -6.59
C ALA A 80 3.56 7.61 -5.20
N ALA A 81 3.91 6.36 -4.87
CA ALA A 81 4.53 6.03 -3.58
C ALA A 81 5.89 6.72 -3.44
N ASN A 82 6.73 6.67 -4.49
CA ASN A 82 8.03 7.32 -4.49
C ASN A 82 7.89 8.84 -4.34
N ALA A 83 6.92 9.43 -5.04
CA ALA A 83 6.66 10.87 -4.95
C ALA A 83 6.16 11.29 -3.56
N ALA A 84 5.54 10.37 -2.82
CA ALA A 84 5.07 10.60 -1.44
C ALA A 84 6.17 10.35 -0.40
N ASP A 85 7.39 9.99 -0.83
CA ASP A 85 8.50 9.61 0.05
C ASP A 85 8.20 8.40 0.92
N MET A 86 7.42 7.47 0.39
CA MET A 86 7.10 6.20 1.03
C MET A 86 7.97 5.08 0.46
N VAL A 87 8.15 4.01 1.23
CA VAL A 87 8.84 2.82 0.74
C VAL A 87 7.92 2.12 -0.27
N SER A 88 8.41 1.90 -1.48
CA SER A 88 7.62 1.27 -2.54
C SER A 88 8.05 -0.18 -2.76
N ILE A 89 7.07 -1.09 -2.79
CA ILE A 89 7.27 -2.52 -3.03
C ILE A 89 6.42 -2.89 -4.24
N GLY A 90 7.09 -3.28 -5.32
CA GLY A 90 6.41 -3.71 -6.53
C GLY A 90 6.05 -5.18 -6.48
N ILE A 91 4.79 -5.48 -6.78
CA ILE A 91 4.29 -6.85 -6.85
C ILE A 91 3.99 -7.15 -8.31
N GLY A 92 4.86 -7.94 -8.94
CA GLY A 92 4.73 -8.28 -10.35
C GLY A 92 6.09 -8.36 -11.03
N ASP A 93 6.12 -8.03 -12.34
CA ASP A 93 7.33 -8.10 -13.15
C ASP A 93 8.34 -7.01 -12.73
N PRO A 94 9.53 -7.37 -12.23
CA PRO A 94 10.51 -6.37 -11.80
C PRO A 94 11.06 -5.52 -12.95
N ASP A 95 11.02 -6.02 -14.19
CA ASP A 95 11.46 -5.23 -15.34
C ASP A 95 10.48 -4.11 -15.65
N ILE A 96 9.20 -4.30 -15.31
CA ILE A 96 8.16 -3.27 -15.47
C ILE A 96 8.17 -2.33 -14.26
N LEU A 97 8.27 -2.89 -13.05
CA LEU A 97 8.18 -2.14 -11.79
C LEU A 97 9.56 -1.77 -11.24
N LYS A 98 10.49 -1.45 -12.12
CA LYS A 98 11.89 -1.21 -11.76
C LYS A 98 12.13 0.01 -10.89
N GLU A 99 11.19 0.93 -10.82
CA GLU A 99 11.30 2.12 -9.95
C GLU A 99 10.99 1.82 -8.49
N ALA A 100 10.45 0.63 -8.19
CA ALA A 100 10.16 0.22 -6.81
C ALA A 100 11.47 -0.05 -6.06
N GLN A 101 11.46 0.23 -4.75
CA GLN A 101 12.63 -0.03 -3.90
C GLN A 101 12.87 -1.53 -3.68
N TYR A 102 11.78 -2.31 -3.64
CA TYR A 102 11.83 -3.76 -3.53
C TYR A 102 10.85 -4.36 -4.53
N ASN A 103 11.14 -5.55 -5.04
CA ASN A 103 10.29 -6.23 -6.01
C ASN A 103 10.08 -7.69 -5.61
N PHE A 104 8.83 -8.15 -5.72
CA PHE A 104 8.45 -9.54 -5.54
C PHE A 104 7.51 -9.91 -6.68
N LYS A 105 7.58 -11.15 -7.12
CA LYS A 105 6.71 -11.65 -8.20
C LYS A 105 5.25 -11.63 -7.76
N ASP A 106 5.00 -12.05 -6.52
CA ASP A 106 3.67 -12.01 -5.91
C ASP A 106 3.82 -12.01 -4.39
N PHE A 107 2.70 -11.92 -3.68
CA PHE A 107 2.71 -11.86 -2.21
C PHE A 107 3.23 -13.13 -1.55
N THR A 108 3.25 -14.26 -2.25
CA THR A 108 3.74 -15.52 -1.66
C THR A 108 5.26 -15.50 -1.46
N GLU A 109 5.98 -14.66 -2.20
CA GLU A 109 7.42 -14.49 -2.04
C GLU A 109 7.80 -13.63 -0.83
N ILE A 110 6.85 -12.88 -0.28
CA ILE A 110 7.09 -12.01 0.87
C ILE A 110 6.96 -12.84 2.14
N ASP A 111 8.09 -13.07 2.82
CA ASP A 111 8.05 -13.82 4.07
C ASP A 111 7.95 -12.89 5.28
N ASN A 112 7.68 -13.49 6.44
CA ASN A 112 7.52 -12.73 7.67
C ASN A 112 8.83 -12.07 8.11
N GLN A 113 9.96 -12.66 7.76
CA GLN A 113 11.28 -12.11 8.05
C GLN A 113 11.50 -10.78 7.36
N PHE A 114 11.10 -10.69 6.09
CA PHE A 114 11.18 -9.44 5.34
C PHE A 114 10.26 -8.37 5.95
N LEU A 115 9.05 -8.74 6.33
CA LEU A 115 8.10 -7.81 6.95
C LEU A 115 8.62 -7.29 8.29
N GLU A 116 9.22 -8.17 9.10
CA GLU A 116 9.86 -7.76 10.36
C GLU A 116 11.01 -6.78 10.10
N LEU A 117 11.80 -7.02 9.07
CA LEU A 117 12.91 -6.13 8.69
C LEU A 117 12.39 -4.73 8.34
N LEU A 118 11.31 -4.64 7.58
CA LEU A 118 10.69 -3.36 7.23
C LEU A 118 10.22 -2.61 8.47
N LEU A 119 9.57 -3.31 9.40
CA LEU A 119 9.07 -2.70 10.63
C LEU A 119 10.20 -2.16 11.49
N ASN A 120 11.29 -2.90 11.62
CA ASN A 120 12.44 -2.49 12.42
C ASN A 120 13.16 -1.30 11.79
N LYS A 121 13.23 -1.25 10.47
CA LYS A 121 13.89 -0.17 9.73
C LYS A 121 13.16 1.15 9.84
N ASN A 122 11.83 1.11 10.03
CA ASN A 122 10.97 2.29 10.08
C ASN A 122 10.70 2.79 11.51
N LYS A 123 11.38 2.23 12.49
CA LYS A 123 11.24 2.68 13.89
C LYS A 123 12.17 3.86 14.22
#